data_27033284a89e0bbeb1a49f8219b2f9f5
#
_entry.id   27033284a89e0bbeb1a49f8219b2f9f5
#
_cell.length_a   1.000
_cell.length_b   1.000
_cell.length_c   1.000
_cell.angle_alpha   90.00
_cell.angle_beta   90.00
_cell.angle_gamma   90.00
#
_symmetry.space_group_name_H-M   'P 1'
#
loop_
_entity.id
_entity.type
_entity.pdbx_description
1 polymer ?
#
loop_
_entity_poly.entity_id
_entity_poly.type
_entity_poly.pdbx_seq_one_letter_code
_entity_poly.pdbx_strand_id
1 'polypeptide(L)'
;MEIPWHDYASDDSNVLIAQAGLIEKASVIGRVGLIMLSCGTGAWRVRTSMNKLSKELGVTCTVDVGLMSIEFNCFDGNDCISQSLSIANTGVNTSKLYRMEQFVESFPKEEAHLTGEEIHKRLDEIEKIHALYSPAKLGLAAALACCAFTFLLGGGPVEMILAFIAAGIGNVIRTKLIKHHFTLFLNIAVSISAACLMYAICLKAAEIFFHVPAVHEAGYICSMLFIIPGFPFITSGIDLAKLDQIGRASCRERV
;
A
#
# COMPACT_ATOMS: atom_id res chain seq x y z
N MET A 1 -16.46 11.52 -3.23
CA MET A 1 -17.58 11.54 -2.26
C MET A 1 -17.00 11.04 -0.96
N GLU A 2 -16.94 11.84 0.07
CA GLU A 2 -16.50 11.41 1.40
C GLU A 2 -17.69 10.73 2.09
N ILE A 3 -17.46 9.58 2.70
CA ILE A 3 -18.50 8.86 3.45
C ILE A 3 -18.64 9.57 4.80
N PRO A 4 -19.84 10.01 5.19
CA PRO A 4 -20.05 10.71 6.47
C PRO A 4 -20.06 9.69 7.62
N TRP A 5 -18.90 9.18 8.00
CA TRP A 5 -18.77 8.12 9.01
C TRP A 5 -19.35 8.50 10.38
N HIS A 6 -19.26 9.77 10.75
CA HIS A 6 -19.77 10.28 12.02
C HIS A 6 -21.30 10.27 12.10
N ASP A 7 -22.00 10.31 10.95
CA ASP A 7 -23.48 10.24 10.92
C ASP A 7 -24.02 8.84 11.29
N TYR A 8 -23.15 7.82 11.29
CA TYR A 8 -23.51 6.46 11.70
C TYR A 8 -23.30 6.21 13.20
N ALA A 9 -22.63 7.12 13.91
CA ALA A 9 -22.49 7.06 15.35
C ALA A 9 -23.84 7.41 16.01
N SER A 10 -24.17 6.72 17.09
CA SER A 10 -25.38 7.01 17.85
C SER A 10 -25.32 8.42 18.46
N ASP A 11 -26.44 9.16 18.42
CA ASP A 11 -26.57 10.46 19.11
C ASP A 11 -26.44 10.33 20.64
N ASP A 12 -26.53 9.11 21.16
CA ASP A 12 -26.42 8.83 22.57
C ASP A 12 -24.93 8.65 22.96
N SER A 13 -24.31 9.72 23.42
CA SER A 13 -22.88 9.81 23.74
C SER A 13 -22.39 8.87 24.86
N ASN A 14 -23.25 8.00 25.39
CA ASN A 14 -22.94 7.06 26.46
C ASN A 14 -22.97 5.59 26.04
N VAL A 15 -23.36 5.28 24.81
CA VAL A 15 -23.43 3.89 24.34
C VAL A 15 -22.06 3.42 23.89
N LEU A 16 -21.52 2.40 24.55
CA LEU A 16 -20.27 1.76 24.16
C LEU A 16 -20.45 1.04 22.83
N ILE A 17 -19.44 1.04 21.98
CA ILE A 17 -19.50 0.40 20.65
C ILE A 17 -19.88 -1.09 20.74
N ALA A 18 -19.46 -1.80 21.79
CA ALA A 18 -19.83 -3.21 22.00
C ALA A 18 -21.35 -3.41 22.17
N GLN A 19 -22.06 -2.39 22.69
CA GLN A 19 -23.51 -2.40 22.93
C GLN A 19 -24.30 -1.63 21.85
N ALA A 20 -23.59 -0.98 20.93
CA ALA A 20 -24.17 -0.19 19.86
C ALA A 20 -24.96 -1.05 18.86
N GLY A 21 -25.81 -0.40 18.07
CA GLY A 21 -26.59 -1.06 17.03
C GLY A 21 -25.72 -1.62 15.89
N LEU A 22 -26.28 -2.54 15.11
CA LEU A 22 -25.58 -3.20 14.00
C LEU A 22 -25.04 -2.21 12.97
N ILE A 23 -25.74 -1.12 12.69
CA ILE A 23 -25.32 -0.08 11.72
C ILE A 23 -24.03 0.56 12.16
N GLU A 24 -23.93 0.95 13.43
CA GLU A 24 -22.76 1.62 13.98
C GLU A 24 -21.53 0.67 14.01
N LYS A 25 -21.73 -0.57 14.45
CA LYS A 25 -20.69 -1.62 14.39
C LYS A 25 -20.20 -1.86 12.96
N ALA A 26 -21.13 -1.97 12.01
CA ALA A 26 -20.82 -2.17 10.60
C ALA A 26 -20.03 -0.99 10.01
N SER A 27 -20.36 0.26 10.41
CA SER A 27 -19.65 1.46 9.96
C SER A 27 -18.16 1.44 10.38
N VAL A 28 -17.88 1.05 11.63
CA VAL A 28 -16.50 0.92 12.14
C VAL A 28 -15.75 -0.19 11.40
N ILE A 29 -16.36 -1.37 11.23
CA ILE A 29 -15.75 -2.50 10.51
C ILE A 29 -15.46 -2.12 9.06
N GLY A 30 -16.42 -1.51 8.37
CA GLY A 30 -16.28 -1.09 6.98
C GLY A 30 -15.19 -0.03 6.81
N ARG A 31 -15.15 0.97 7.69
CA ARG A 31 -14.14 2.03 7.66
C ARG A 31 -12.72 1.49 7.87
N VAL A 32 -12.52 0.59 8.83
CA VAL A 32 -11.24 -0.08 9.05
C VAL A 32 -10.79 -0.82 7.80
N GLY A 33 -11.68 -1.60 7.19
CA GLY A 33 -11.39 -2.29 5.93
C GLY A 33 -10.99 -1.33 4.82
N LEU A 34 -11.72 -0.23 4.66
CA LEU A 34 -11.48 0.77 3.62
C LEU A 34 -10.14 1.48 3.79
N ILE A 35 -9.79 1.89 5.01
CA ILE A 35 -8.50 2.50 5.32
C ILE A 35 -7.36 1.53 5.01
N MET A 36 -7.48 0.26 5.42
CA MET A 36 -6.48 -0.76 5.13
C MET A 36 -6.31 -0.99 3.63
N LEU A 37 -7.42 -1.14 2.88
CA LEU A 37 -7.39 -1.28 1.43
C LEU A 37 -6.72 -0.08 0.76
N SER A 38 -7.01 1.14 1.22
CA SER A 38 -6.40 2.36 0.71
C SER A 38 -4.87 2.41 0.89
N CYS A 39 -4.33 1.68 1.88
CA CYS A 39 -2.90 1.53 2.11
C CYS A 39 -2.21 0.53 1.16
N GLY A 40 -2.95 -0.07 0.22
CA GLY A 40 -2.41 -1.00 -0.77
C GLY A 40 -2.02 -2.37 -0.20
N THR A 41 -2.60 -2.76 0.95
CA THR A 41 -2.37 -4.09 1.53
C THR A 41 -3.16 -5.18 0.81
N GLY A 42 -2.77 -6.45 0.98
CA GLY A 42 -3.47 -7.59 0.38
C GLY A 42 -4.86 -7.82 0.98
N ALA A 43 -5.73 -8.40 0.17
CA ALA A 43 -7.11 -8.71 0.52
C ALA A 43 -7.23 -9.61 1.75
N TRP A 44 -6.34 -10.60 1.84
CA TRP A 44 -6.29 -11.47 3.02
C TRP A 44 -6.14 -10.69 4.32
N ARG A 45 -5.26 -9.68 4.34
CA ARG A 45 -5.01 -8.88 5.53
C ARG A 45 -6.22 -8.02 5.90
N VAL A 46 -6.85 -7.39 4.91
CA VAL A 46 -8.09 -6.62 5.09
C VAL A 46 -9.18 -7.51 5.70
N ARG A 47 -9.44 -8.68 5.09
CA ARG A 47 -10.46 -9.62 5.55
C ARG A 47 -10.17 -10.12 6.97
N THR A 48 -8.93 -10.47 7.28
CA THR A 48 -8.55 -10.94 8.61
C THR A 48 -8.80 -9.88 9.67
N SER A 49 -8.46 -8.61 9.39
CA SER A 49 -8.67 -7.51 10.32
C SER A 49 -10.15 -7.19 10.53
N MET A 50 -10.96 -7.17 9.45
CA MET A 50 -12.41 -6.97 9.56
C MET A 50 -13.07 -8.10 10.35
N ASN A 51 -12.69 -9.36 10.11
CA ASN A 51 -13.22 -10.51 10.85
C ASN A 51 -12.81 -10.53 12.32
N LYS A 52 -11.58 -10.09 12.63
CA LYS A 52 -11.13 -9.95 14.02
C LYS A 52 -11.97 -8.91 14.74
N LEU A 53 -12.15 -7.75 14.14
CA LEU A 53 -12.93 -6.66 14.71
C LEU A 53 -14.42 -7.04 14.87
N SER A 54 -15.02 -7.70 13.88
CA SER A 54 -16.41 -8.15 13.95
C SER A 54 -16.64 -9.12 15.11
N LYS A 55 -15.67 -10.02 15.34
CA LYS A 55 -15.73 -10.95 16.47
C LYS A 55 -15.71 -10.24 17.82
N GLU A 56 -14.86 -9.21 17.97
CA GLU A 56 -14.78 -8.40 19.20
C GLU A 56 -16.05 -7.59 19.42
N LEU A 57 -16.71 -7.15 18.35
CA LEU A 57 -17.97 -6.42 18.40
C LEU A 57 -19.20 -7.33 18.54
N GLY A 58 -19.00 -8.66 18.62
CA GLY A 58 -20.09 -9.63 18.77
C GLY A 58 -20.98 -9.77 17.55
N VAL A 59 -20.50 -9.46 16.33
CA VAL A 59 -21.23 -9.61 15.07
C VAL A 59 -20.51 -10.58 14.14
N THR A 60 -21.27 -11.26 13.29
CA THR A 60 -20.70 -12.11 12.25
C THR A 60 -20.57 -11.31 10.97
N CYS A 61 -19.38 -11.27 10.37
CA CYS A 61 -19.15 -10.52 9.14
C CYS A 61 -18.62 -11.43 8.03
N THR A 62 -19.23 -11.34 6.84
CA THR A 62 -18.68 -11.95 5.62
C THR A 62 -18.16 -10.84 4.73
N VAL A 63 -16.92 -10.97 4.25
CA VAL A 63 -16.22 -9.90 3.53
C VAL A 63 -15.71 -10.42 2.21
N ASP A 64 -16.06 -9.73 1.14
CA ASP A 64 -15.43 -9.86 -0.17
C ASP A 64 -14.66 -8.57 -0.49
N VAL A 65 -13.37 -8.74 -0.81
CA VAL A 65 -12.47 -7.60 -1.03
C VAL A 65 -12.12 -7.59 -2.51
N GLY A 66 -12.51 -6.54 -3.21
CA GLY A 66 -12.14 -6.25 -4.59
C GLY A 66 -10.83 -5.47 -4.70
N LEU A 67 -10.45 -5.08 -5.91
CA LEU A 67 -9.23 -4.32 -6.16
C LEU A 67 -9.30 -2.91 -5.53
N MET A 68 -10.46 -2.26 -5.62
CA MET A 68 -10.74 -0.91 -5.12
C MET A 68 -12.08 -0.84 -4.40
N SER A 69 -12.63 -1.97 -4.01
CA SER A 69 -13.93 -2.06 -3.34
C SER A 69 -13.90 -3.13 -2.25
N ILE A 70 -14.79 -2.97 -1.29
CA ILE A 70 -15.08 -3.97 -0.26
C ILE A 70 -16.59 -4.13 -0.22
N GLU A 71 -17.05 -5.36 -0.32
CA GLU A 71 -18.44 -5.73 -0.08
C GLU A 71 -18.49 -6.58 1.18
N PHE A 72 -19.35 -6.23 2.11
CA PHE A 72 -19.45 -6.99 3.33
C PHE A 72 -20.86 -7.02 3.86
N ASN A 73 -21.18 -8.10 4.55
CA ASN A 73 -22.44 -8.31 5.23
C ASN A 73 -22.17 -8.56 6.71
N CYS A 74 -22.82 -7.79 7.58
CA CYS A 74 -22.77 -7.97 9.02
C CYS A 74 -24.12 -8.49 9.54
N PHE A 75 -24.06 -9.46 10.46
CA PHE A 75 -25.22 -10.11 11.07
C PHE A 75 -25.06 -10.06 12.59
N ASP A 76 -26.13 -9.73 13.31
CA ASP A 76 -26.17 -9.78 14.77
C ASP A 76 -27.12 -10.86 15.31
N GLY A 77 -27.66 -11.70 14.44
CA GLY A 77 -28.63 -12.76 14.72
C GLY A 77 -30.09 -12.41 14.38
N ASN A 78 -30.46 -11.12 14.41
CA ASN A 78 -31.80 -10.64 14.06
C ASN A 78 -31.81 -9.88 12.74
N ASP A 79 -30.78 -9.01 12.56
CA ASP A 79 -30.68 -8.11 11.43
C ASP A 79 -29.44 -8.41 10.58
N CYS A 80 -29.51 -7.99 9.32
CA CYS A 80 -28.40 -8.09 8.37
C CYS A 80 -28.22 -6.76 7.65
N ILE A 81 -26.99 -6.30 7.62
CA ILE A 81 -26.61 -5.11 6.86
C ILE A 81 -25.61 -5.51 5.80
N SER A 82 -25.91 -5.14 4.55
CA SER A 82 -25.01 -5.28 3.40
C SER A 82 -24.51 -3.92 2.96
N GLN A 83 -23.20 -3.77 2.83
CA GLN A 83 -22.59 -2.54 2.34
C GLN A 83 -21.55 -2.83 1.26
N SER A 84 -21.50 -1.96 0.24
CA SER A 84 -20.47 -1.93 -0.78
C SER A 84 -19.76 -0.57 -0.70
N LEU A 85 -18.47 -0.60 -0.42
CA LEU A 85 -17.63 0.56 -0.24
C LEU A 85 -16.55 0.57 -1.32
N SER A 86 -16.22 1.74 -1.87
CA SER A 86 -15.17 1.88 -2.88
C SER A 86 -14.22 3.02 -2.54
N ILE A 87 -12.97 2.88 -2.98
CA ILE A 87 -11.93 3.89 -2.85
C ILE A 87 -11.57 4.44 -4.22
N ALA A 88 -11.31 5.74 -4.29
CA ALA A 88 -10.90 6.40 -5.53
C ALA A 88 -9.43 6.13 -5.89
N ASN A 89 -8.57 5.97 -4.90
CA ASN A 89 -7.13 5.78 -5.08
C ASN A 89 -6.57 4.82 -4.04
N THR A 90 -5.62 4.00 -4.45
CA THR A 90 -4.81 3.18 -3.55
C THR A 90 -3.36 3.65 -3.59
N GLY A 91 -2.67 3.56 -2.47
CA GLY A 91 -1.26 3.91 -2.40
C GLY A 91 -0.57 3.17 -1.26
N VAL A 92 0.71 2.83 -1.42
CA VAL A 92 1.45 2.14 -0.37
C VAL A 92 1.79 3.12 0.76
N ASN A 93 1.14 2.96 1.91
CA ASN A 93 1.46 3.67 3.14
C ASN A 93 1.60 2.70 4.30
N THR A 94 2.81 2.19 4.49
CA THR A 94 3.12 1.19 5.52
C THR A 94 2.99 1.74 6.94
N SER A 95 3.20 3.04 7.15
CA SER A 95 3.04 3.67 8.47
C SER A 95 1.58 3.73 8.90
N LYS A 96 0.69 4.11 7.98
CA LYS A 96 -0.76 4.07 8.22
C LYS A 96 -1.24 2.64 8.42
N LEU A 97 -0.77 1.70 7.60
CA LEU A 97 -1.10 0.29 7.72
C LEU A 97 -0.70 -0.28 9.08
N TYR A 98 0.52 0.01 9.54
CA TYR A 98 1.00 -0.43 10.84
C TYR A 98 0.14 0.12 11.99
N ARG A 99 -0.26 1.40 11.92
CA ARG A 99 -1.16 1.99 12.92
C ARG A 99 -2.54 1.35 12.91
N MET A 100 -3.07 1.03 11.72
CA MET A 100 -4.33 0.29 11.62
C MET A 100 -4.25 -1.12 12.20
N GLU A 101 -3.15 -1.84 11.97
CA GLU A 101 -2.93 -3.15 12.58
C GLU A 101 -2.85 -3.05 14.10
N GLN A 102 -2.11 -2.06 14.62
CA GLN A 102 -2.08 -1.81 16.07
C GLN A 102 -3.48 -1.53 16.63
N PHE A 103 -4.25 -0.67 15.96
CA PHE A 103 -5.63 -0.37 16.35
C PHE A 103 -6.50 -1.64 16.43
N VAL A 104 -6.45 -2.50 15.41
CA VAL A 104 -7.21 -3.77 15.41
C VAL A 104 -6.70 -4.75 16.47
N GLU A 105 -5.41 -4.76 16.77
CA GLU A 105 -4.83 -5.62 17.81
C GLU A 105 -5.14 -5.15 19.22
N SER A 106 -5.10 -3.84 19.47
CA SER A 106 -5.42 -3.26 20.77
C SER A 106 -6.91 -3.12 21.03
N PHE A 107 -7.76 -3.26 20.00
CA PHE A 107 -9.19 -3.02 20.07
C PHE A 107 -9.89 -3.67 21.28
N PRO A 108 -9.66 -4.94 21.61
CA PRO A 108 -10.35 -5.58 22.76
C PRO A 108 -9.99 -4.95 24.09
N LYS A 109 -8.82 -4.33 24.20
CA LYS A 109 -8.30 -3.80 25.46
C LYS A 109 -8.57 -2.31 25.66
N GLU A 110 -8.46 -1.53 24.59
CA GLU A 110 -8.45 -0.08 24.66
C GLU A 110 -9.69 0.54 24.01
N GLU A 111 -10.17 -0.05 22.90
CA GLU A 111 -11.18 0.58 22.06
C GLU A 111 -12.61 0.08 22.33
N ALA A 112 -12.76 -1.14 22.82
CA ALA A 112 -14.08 -1.75 23.06
C ALA A 112 -14.91 -0.98 24.13
N HIS A 113 -14.25 -0.14 24.91
CA HIS A 113 -14.87 0.70 25.96
C HIS A 113 -15.17 2.12 25.47
N LEU A 114 -14.91 2.42 24.20
CA LEU A 114 -15.17 3.72 23.62
C LEU A 114 -16.55 3.75 22.94
N THR A 115 -17.03 4.96 22.73
CA THR A 115 -18.21 5.21 21.90
C THR A 115 -17.86 5.14 20.43
N GLY A 116 -18.84 4.94 19.54
CA GLY A 116 -18.60 4.93 18.10
C GLY A 116 -17.99 6.23 17.59
N GLU A 117 -18.41 7.36 18.13
CA GLU A 117 -17.88 8.68 17.79
C GLU A 117 -16.38 8.81 18.16
N GLU A 118 -15.98 8.33 19.33
CA GLU A 118 -14.56 8.34 19.75
C GLU A 118 -13.70 7.43 18.86
N ILE A 119 -14.23 6.28 18.47
CA ILE A 119 -13.57 5.38 17.55
C ILE A 119 -13.39 6.04 16.18
N HIS A 120 -14.44 6.68 15.65
CA HIS A 120 -14.33 7.39 14.39
C HIS A 120 -13.32 8.54 14.45
N LYS A 121 -13.21 9.27 15.56
CA LYS A 121 -12.16 10.28 15.76
C LYS A 121 -10.74 9.68 15.74
N ARG A 122 -10.53 8.52 16.39
CA ARG A 122 -9.24 7.81 16.32
C ARG A 122 -8.93 7.34 14.89
N LEU A 123 -9.92 6.86 14.17
CA LEU A 123 -9.76 6.49 12.77
C LEU A 123 -9.42 7.70 11.88
N ASP A 124 -9.99 8.89 12.18
CA ASP A 124 -9.61 10.15 11.50
C ASP A 124 -8.13 10.49 11.70
N GLU A 125 -7.62 10.32 12.92
CA GLU A 125 -6.20 10.55 13.22
C GLU A 125 -5.31 9.60 12.42
N ILE A 126 -5.69 8.32 12.34
CA ILE A 126 -4.94 7.32 11.55
C ILE A 126 -5.04 7.67 10.05
N GLU A 127 -6.19 8.08 9.58
CA GLU A 127 -6.41 8.43 8.17
C GLU A 127 -5.58 9.63 7.73
N LYS A 128 -5.33 10.59 8.62
CA LYS A 128 -4.47 11.76 8.39
C LYS A 128 -2.97 11.45 8.35
N ILE A 129 -2.55 10.22 8.67
CA ILE A 129 -1.13 9.86 8.62
C ILE A 129 -0.63 9.88 7.18
N HIS A 130 0.24 10.84 6.90
CA HIS A 130 0.92 10.96 5.61
C HIS A 130 2.18 10.08 5.56
N ALA A 131 2.72 9.92 4.35
CA ALA A 131 3.98 9.21 4.16
C ALA A 131 5.10 9.82 5.02
N LEU A 132 5.76 8.97 5.84
CA LEU A 132 6.74 9.38 6.84
C LEU A 132 8.03 9.96 6.23
N TYR A 133 8.33 9.56 5.00
CA TYR A 133 9.61 9.88 4.35
C TYR A 133 9.44 10.89 3.22
N SER A 134 10.38 11.85 3.18
CA SER A 134 10.45 12.79 2.07
C SER A 134 10.80 12.08 0.75
N PRO A 135 10.38 12.61 -0.40
CA PRO A 135 10.72 12.04 -1.71
C PRO A 135 12.24 11.85 -1.93
N ALA A 136 13.06 12.71 -1.35
CA ALA A 136 14.51 12.60 -1.43
C ALA A 136 15.05 11.38 -0.66
N LYS A 137 14.52 11.11 0.54
CA LYS A 137 14.91 9.91 1.32
C LYS A 137 14.46 8.63 0.63
N LEU A 138 13.28 8.62 0.04
CA LEU A 138 12.79 7.48 -0.76
C LEU A 138 13.65 7.28 -2.02
N GLY A 139 14.06 8.36 -2.67
CA GLY A 139 14.96 8.31 -3.83
C GLY A 139 16.32 7.73 -3.48
N LEU A 140 16.90 8.16 -2.36
CA LEU A 140 18.16 7.61 -1.87
C LEU A 140 18.05 6.12 -1.51
N ALA A 141 16.97 5.73 -0.83
CA ALA A 141 16.72 4.32 -0.50
C ALA A 141 16.57 3.45 -1.77
N ALA A 142 15.85 3.94 -2.78
CA ALA A 142 15.70 3.24 -4.06
C ALA A 142 17.05 3.11 -4.79
N ALA A 143 17.87 4.17 -4.80
CA ALA A 143 19.22 4.14 -5.40
C ALA A 143 20.14 3.13 -4.69
N LEU A 144 20.12 3.11 -3.36
CA LEU A 144 20.87 2.12 -2.55
C LEU A 144 20.38 0.70 -2.81
N ALA A 145 19.07 0.49 -2.93
CA ALA A 145 18.51 -0.83 -3.26
C ALA A 145 18.98 -1.31 -4.64
N CYS A 146 18.95 -0.44 -5.66
CA CYS A 146 19.45 -0.79 -6.99
C CYS A 146 20.95 -1.12 -6.99
N CYS A 147 21.74 -0.37 -6.24
CA CYS A 147 23.15 -0.64 -6.02
C CYS A 147 23.38 -2.02 -5.39
N ALA A 148 22.64 -2.34 -4.32
CA ALA A 148 22.73 -3.65 -3.66
C ALA A 148 22.30 -4.80 -4.58
N PHE A 149 21.25 -4.63 -5.38
CA PHE A 149 20.84 -5.62 -6.37
C PHE A 149 21.89 -5.83 -7.45
N THR A 150 22.60 -4.78 -7.88
CA THR A 150 23.73 -4.91 -8.81
C THR A 150 24.80 -5.86 -8.26
N PHE A 151 25.13 -5.71 -6.98
CA PHE A 151 26.06 -6.62 -6.30
C PHE A 151 25.53 -8.07 -6.27
N LEU A 152 24.26 -8.27 -5.91
CA LEU A 152 23.64 -9.60 -5.84
C LEU A 152 23.61 -10.31 -7.20
N LEU A 153 23.51 -9.56 -8.29
CA LEU A 153 23.55 -10.09 -9.66
C LEU A 153 24.97 -10.24 -10.22
N GLY A 154 26.00 -10.11 -9.37
CA GLY A 154 27.41 -10.30 -9.74
C GLY A 154 28.07 -9.09 -10.38
N GLY A 155 27.47 -7.91 -10.32
CA GLY A 155 28.09 -6.67 -10.80
C GLY A 155 29.24 -6.19 -9.91
N GLY A 156 30.21 -5.54 -10.53
CA GLY A 156 31.39 -5.00 -9.85
C GLY A 156 31.14 -3.64 -9.18
N PRO A 157 32.14 -3.13 -8.42
CA PRO A 157 32.00 -1.87 -7.69
C PRO A 157 31.67 -0.66 -8.60
N VAL A 158 32.20 -0.65 -9.82
CA VAL A 158 31.90 0.41 -10.80
C VAL A 158 30.44 0.36 -11.19
N GLU A 159 29.93 -0.80 -11.56
CA GLU A 159 28.52 -0.99 -11.92
C GLU A 159 27.57 -0.61 -10.79
N MET A 160 27.94 -0.92 -9.54
CA MET A 160 27.18 -0.54 -8.35
C MET A 160 27.03 0.98 -8.24
N ILE A 161 28.13 1.73 -8.44
CA ILE A 161 28.11 3.19 -8.38
C ILE A 161 27.29 3.78 -9.54
N LEU A 162 27.47 3.24 -10.74
CA LEU A 162 26.73 3.70 -11.92
C LEU A 162 25.23 3.43 -11.78
N ALA A 163 24.84 2.26 -11.28
CA ALA A 163 23.45 1.91 -11.02
C ALA A 163 22.84 2.81 -9.93
N PHE A 164 23.58 3.12 -8.87
CA PHE A 164 23.17 4.05 -7.84
C PHE A 164 22.82 5.44 -8.41
N ILE A 165 23.71 6.01 -9.21
CA ILE A 165 23.53 7.33 -9.82
C ILE A 165 22.33 7.32 -10.78
N ALA A 166 22.28 6.33 -11.67
CA ALA A 166 21.23 6.20 -12.67
C ALA A 166 19.84 6.00 -12.05
N ALA A 167 19.72 5.07 -11.09
CA ALA A 167 18.47 4.82 -10.38
C ALA A 167 18.02 6.04 -9.55
N GLY A 168 18.96 6.73 -8.91
CA GLY A 168 18.66 7.95 -8.14
C GLY A 168 18.05 9.03 -9.02
N ILE A 169 18.65 9.31 -10.18
CA ILE A 169 18.14 10.29 -11.14
C ILE A 169 16.80 9.86 -11.71
N GLY A 170 16.67 8.60 -12.13
CA GLY A 170 15.40 8.05 -12.64
C GLY A 170 14.27 8.19 -11.63
N ASN A 171 14.54 7.91 -10.36
CA ASN A 171 13.53 8.04 -9.30
C ASN A 171 13.15 9.50 -8.99
N VAL A 172 14.09 10.44 -9.06
CA VAL A 172 13.79 11.88 -8.93
C VAL A 172 12.89 12.36 -10.07
N ILE A 173 13.16 11.94 -11.30
CA ILE A 173 12.31 12.24 -12.45
C ILE A 173 10.92 11.66 -12.26
N ARG A 174 10.82 10.39 -11.86
CA ARG A 174 9.57 9.71 -11.54
C ARG A 174 8.73 10.50 -10.53
N THR A 175 9.35 10.93 -9.43
CA THR A 175 8.66 11.68 -8.38
C THR A 175 8.15 13.03 -8.86
N LYS A 176 8.92 13.73 -9.71
CA LYS A 176 8.48 14.98 -10.33
C LYS A 176 7.29 14.77 -11.27
N LEU A 177 7.34 13.75 -12.12
CA LEU A 177 6.25 13.43 -13.05
C LEU A 177 4.94 13.06 -12.33
N ILE A 178 5.02 12.31 -11.21
CA ILE A 178 3.87 12.01 -10.36
C ILE A 178 3.25 13.31 -9.82
N LYS A 179 4.06 14.25 -9.35
CA LYS A 179 3.58 15.55 -8.85
C LYS A 179 2.87 16.38 -9.91
N HIS A 180 3.26 16.23 -11.16
CA HIS A 180 2.63 16.91 -12.30
C HIS A 180 1.45 16.14 -12.89
N HIS A 181 0.96 15.10 -12.21
CA HIS A 181 -0.22 14.30 -12.61
C HIS A 181 -0.12 13.67 -14.01
N PHE A 182 1.09 13.37 -14.48
CA PHE A 182 1.27 12.61 -15.72
C PHE A 182 0.72 11.19 -15.59
N THR A 183 0.28 10.63 -16.71
CA THR A 183 -0.23 9.25 -16.76
C THR A 183 0.83 8.27 -16.27
N LEU A 184 0.39 7.19 -15.60
CA LEU A 184 1.30 6.16 -15.07
C LEU A 184 2.25 5.62 -16.15
N PHE A 185 1.73 5.39 -17.36
CA PHE A 185 2.50 4.84 -18.48
C PHE A 185 3.63 5.77 -18.92
N LEU A 186 3.32 7.06 -19.08
CA LEU A 186 4.32 8.07 -19.45
C LEU A 186 5.38 8.23 -18.36
N ASN A 187 4.96 8.24 -17.10
CA ASN A 187 5.86 8.33 -15.96
C ASN A 187 6.87 7.16 -15.94
N ILE A 188 6.40 5.93 -16.13
CA ILE A 188 7.24 4.73 -16.21
C ILE A 188 8.22 4.85 -17.38
N ALA A 189 7.71 5.11 -18.61
CA ALA A 189 8.53 5.18 -19.80
C ALA A 189 9.65 6.22 -19.70
N VAL A 190 9.31 7.45 -19.30
CA VAL A 190 10.30 8.55 -19.19
C VAL A 190 11.31 8.27 -18.08
N SER A 191 10.89 7.74 -16.93
CA SER A 191 11.79 7.47 -15.81
C SER A 191 12.78 6.35 -16.12
N ILE A 192 12.33 5.27 -16.78
CA ILE A 192 13.21 4.19 -17.22
C ILE A 192 14.19 4.69 -18.29
N SER A 193 13.68 5.38 -19.32
CA SER A 193 14.54 5.91 -20.37
C SER A 193 15.62 6.84 -19.82
N ALA A 194 15.27 7.71 -18.88
CA ALA A 194 16.22 8.60 -18.22
C ALA A 194 17.27 7.84 -17.40
N ALA A 195 16.87 6.80 -16.66
CA ALA A 195 17.81 5.97 -15.90
C ALA A 195 18.75 5.21 -16.83
N CYS A 196 18.25 4.58 -17.89
CA CYS A 196 19.07 3.87 -18.88
C CYS A 196 20.05 4.78 -19.60
N LEU A 197 19.60 5.96 -20.04
CA LEU A 197 20.47 6.95 -20.69
C LEU A 197 21.55 7.44 -19.72
N MET A 198 21.19 7.73 -18.48
CA MET A 198 22.17 8.16 -17.48
C MET A 198 23.20 7.06 -17.21
N TYR A 199 22.76 5.80 -17.07
CA TYR A 199 23.69 4.68 -16.91
C TYR A 199 24.64 4.57 -18.09
N ALA A 200 24.14 4.64 -19.32
CA ALA A 200 24.96 4.56 -20.53
C ALA A 200 25.97 5.71 -20.64
N ILE A 201 25.56 6.94 -20.31
CA ILE A 201 26.45 8.12 -20.29
C ILE A 201 27.55 7.94 -19.24
N CYS A 202 27.21 7.55 -18.02
CA CYS A 202 28.17 7.33 -16.94
C CYS A 202 29.11 6.16 -17.25
N LEU A 203 28.61 5.10 -17.88
CA LEU A 203 29.45 3.98 -18.32
C LEU A 203 30.45 4.41 -19.36
N LYS A 204 30.05 5.16 -20.40
CA LYS A 204 30.94 5.70 -21.40
C LYS A 204 32.00 6.62 -20.79
N ALA A 205 31.61 7.46 -19.84
CA ALA A 205 32.56 8.27 -19.10
C ALA A 205 33.57 7.42 -18.31
N ALA A 206 33.10 6.36 -17.63
CA ALA A 206 33.96 5.45 -16.89
C ALA A 206 34.91 4.66 -17.82
N GLU A 207 34.48 4.22 -18.98
CA GLU A 207 35.33 3.58 -20.01
C GLU A 207 36.47 4.53 -20.45
N ILE A 208 36.16 5.79 -20.71
CA ILE A 208 37.13 6.77 -21.19
C ILE A 208 38.15 7.14 -20.09
N PHE A 209 37.69 7.38 -18.87
CA PHE A 209 38.53 7.88 -17.78
C PHE A 209 39.24 6.76 -16.99
N PHE A 210 38.61 5.60 -16.84
CA PHE A 210 39.11 4.53 -15.95
C PHE A 210 39.44 3.22 -16.69
N HIS A 211 39.31 3.16 -18.03
CA HIS A 211 39.59 1.97 -18.85
C HIS A 211 38.91 0.70 -18.35
N VAL A 212 37.66 0.83 -17.92
CA VAL A 212 36.85 -0.29 -17.38
C VAL A 212 36.43 -1.21 -18.53
N PRO A 213 36.49 -2.55 -18.38
CA PRO A 213 36.07 -3.48 -19.44
C PRO A 213 34.56 -3.37 -19.72
N ALA A 214 34.16 -3.58 -20.98
CA ALA A 214 32.84 -3.27 -21.53
C ALA A 214 31.68 -4.21 -21.11
N VAL A 215 31.85 -5.11 -20.11
CA VAL A 215 30.81 -6.06 -19.71
C VAL A 215 30.10 -5.57 -18.45
N HIS A 216 28.94 -4.94 -18.63
CA HIS A 216 28.22 -4.25 -17.54
C HIS A 216 26.71 -4.45 -17.62
N GLU A 217 26.26 -5.68 -17.88
CA GLU A 217 24.84 -6.00 -18.05
C GLU A 217 24.06 -5.90 -16.73
N ALA A 218 24.65 -6.35 -15.62
CA ALA A 218 23.99 -6.36 -14.32
C ALA A 218 23.60 -4.96 -13.84
N GLY A 219 24.52 -3.99 -13.96
CA GLY A 219 24.26 -2.62 -13.55
C GLY A 219 23.20 -1.92 -14.41
N TYR A 220 23.18 -2.21 -15.72
CA TYR A 220 22.19 -1.64 -16.64
C TYR A 220 20.76 -2.10 -16.25
N ILE A 221 20.57 -3.40 -16.06
CA ILE A 221 19.28 -3.96 -15.64
C ILE A 221 18.87 -3.41 -14.25
N CYS A 222 19.81 -3.38 -13.31
CA CYS A 222 19.53 -2.90 -11.95
C CYS A 222 19.20 -1.41 -11.90
N SER A 223 19.69 -0.58 -12.83
CA SER A 223 19.43 0.86 -12.85
C SER A 223 17.95 1.20 -12.99
N MET A 224 17.12 0.28 -13.52
CA MET A 224 15.68 0.46 -13.72
C MET A 224 14.80 -0.29 -12.69
N LEU A 225 15.40 -1.04 -11.75
CA LEU A 225 14.64 -1.85 -10.77
C LEU A 225 13.78 -1.01 -9.81
N PHE A 226 14.06 0.27 -9.63
CA PHE A 226 13.26 1.17 -8.78
C PHE A 226 11.80 1.32 -9.25
N ILE A 227 11.49 0.89 -10.46
CA ILE A 227 10.13 0.91 -11.03
C ILE A 227 9.31 -0.28 -10.60
N ILE A 228 9.95 -1.41 -10.28
CA ILE A 228 9.23 -2.63 -9.91
C ILE A 228 8.50 -2.40 -8.57
N PRO A 229 7.16 -2.54 -8.57
CA PRO A 229 6.36 -2.33 -7.37
C PRO A 229 6.46 -3.57 -6.46
N GLY A 230 7.56 -3.72 -5.73
CA GLY A 230 7.85 -4.91 -4.93
C GLY A 230 6.78 -5.21 -3.87
N PHE A 231 6.24 -4.19 -3.19
CA PHE A 231 5.18 -4.38 -2.19
C PHE A 231 3.89 -4.95 -2.80
N PRO A 232 3.31 -4.39 -3.89
CA PRO A 232 2.18 -5.00 -4.57
C PRO A 232 2.44 -6.42 -5.09
N PHE A 233 3.65 -6.72 -5.57
CA PHE A 233 4.00 -8.09 -6.00
C PHE A 233 3.95 -9.08 -4.84
N ILE A 234 4.53 -8.72 -3.69
CA ILE A 234 4.54 -9.59 -2.51
C ILE A 234 3.11 -9.79 -1.98
N THR A 235 2.33 -8.71 -1.87
CA THR A 235 0.95 -8.80 -1.37
C THR A 235 0.07 -9.64 -2.29
N SER A 236 0.15 -9.45 -3.61
CA SER A 236 -0.58 -10.27 -4.58
C SER A 236 -0.14 -11.73 -4.56
N GLY A 237 1.16 -11.99 -4.38
CA GLY A 237 1.69 -13.34 -4.24
C GLY A 237 1.18 -14.04 -2.98
N ILE A 238 1.08 -13.34 -1.86
CA ILE A 238 0.50 -13.87 -0.62
C ILE A 238 -0.99 -14.15 -0.78
N ASP A 239 -1.75 -13.23 -1.38
CA ASP A 239 -3.18 -13.42 -1.65
C ASP A 239 -3.41 -14.64 -2.54
N LEU A 240 -2.60 -14.81 -3.59
CA LEU A 240 -2.66 -15.97 -4.46
C LEU A 240 -2.32 -17.28 -3.72
N ALA A 241 -1.27 -17.28 -2.87
CA ALA A 241 -0.88 -18.43 -2.08
C ALA A 241 -1.94 -18.82 -1.04
N LYS A 242 -2.69 -17.84 -0.53
CA LYS A 242 -3.81 -18.07 0.40
C LYS A 242 -5.14 -18.33 -0.28
N LEU A 243 -5.13 -18.49 -1.62
CA LEU A 243 -6.32 -18.72 -2.44
C LEU A 243 -7.37 -17.63 -2.29
N ASP A 244 -6.94 -16.42 -1.97
CA ASP A 244 -7.84 -15.27 -1.90
C ASP A 244 -8.29 -14.86 -3.31
N GLN A 245 -9.56 -14.54 -3.48
CA GLN A 245 -10.21 -14.43 -4.80
C GLN A 245 -9.66 -13.32 -5.68
N ILE A 246 -9.04 -12.28 -5.11
CA ILE A 246 -8.41 -11.19 -5.89
C ILE A 246 -7.25 -11.70 -6.73
N GLY A 247 -6.42 -12.61 -6.19
CA GLY A 247 -5.36 -13.25 -6.98
C GLY A 247 -5.90 -13.99 -8.20
N ARG A 248 -7.09 -14.60 -8.08
CA ARG A 248 -7.78 -15.30 -9.16
C ARG A 248 -8.38 -14.34 -10.20
N ALA A 249 -8.99 -13.24 -9.77
CA ALA A 249 -9.56 -12.23 -10.66
C ALA A 249 -8.48 -11.53 -11.48
N SER A 250 -7.38 -11.11 -10.87
CA SER A 250 -6.24 -10.49 -11.57
C SER A 250 -5.58 -11.43 -12.58
N CYS A 251 -5.52 -12.74 -12.31
CA CYS A 251 -5.03 -13.72 -13.27
C CYS A 251 -6.02 -13.98 -14.41
N ARG A 252 -7.34 -13.91 -14.14
CA ARG A 252 -8.37 -14.19 -15.13
C ARG A 252 -8.59 -13.04 -16.12
N GLU A 253 -8.47 -11.80 -15.67
CA GLU A 253 -8.58 -10.62 -16.54
C GLU A 253 -7.36 -10.40 -17.43
N ARG A 254 -6.19 -10.97 -17.09
CA ARG A 254 -4.96 -10.86 -17.89
C ARG A 254 -4.76 -12.00 -18.89
N VAL A 255 -5.66 -12.95 -18.93
CA VAL A 255 -5.69 -14.06 -19.91
C VAL A 255 -6.79 -13.86 -20.92
#